data_6f8e11ceb227223d268190bd7e81b63f
#
_entry.id   6f8e11ceb227223d268190bd7e81b63f
#
_cell.length_a   1.000
_cell.length_b   1.000
_cell.length_c   1.000
_cell.angle_alpha   90.00
_cell.angle_beta   90.00
_cell.angle_gamma   90.00
#
_symmetry.space_group_name_H-M   'P 1'
#
loop_
_entity.id
_entity.type
_entity.pdbx_description
1 polymer ?
#
loop_
_entity_poly.entity_id
_entity_poly.type
_entity_poly.pdbx_seq_one_letter_code
_entity_poly.pdbx_strand_id
1 'polypeptide(L)'
;MAGFVGDEIVRKLEEMGVKSDFIKIPEGVSRINLKLKSIDGTEINGMGPKISAEKVQELMEKLDTLKEGDVLFLAGSIPSSMPDDMYEKIMARLDGRGVMIVVDATRDLLVNVLKYHPFLVKPNNHELGEIFGVELKTRQDVIPYGKKLQEKGARNVLISMAGEGAVL
;
A
#
# COMPACT_ATOMS: atom_id res chain seq x y z
N MET A 1 10.27 -6.74 9.73
CA MET A 1 11.60 -6.13 9.47
C MET A 1 12.68 -7.15 9.67
N ALA A 2 13.77 -7.10 8.88
CA ALA A 2 14.85 -8.10 8.92
C ALA A 2 16.24 -7.45 8.84
N GLY A 3 17.20 -8.02 9.57
CA GLY A 3 18.61 -7.66 9.58
C GLY A 3 18.89 -6.18 9.86
N PHE A 4 20.13 -5.75 9.63
CA PHE A 4 20.59 -4.40 9.97
C PHE A 4 19.77 -3.26 9.33
N VAL A 5 19.22 -3.48 8.14
CA VAL A 5 18.34 -2.48 7.50
C VAL A 5 17.02 -2.33 8.26
N GLY A 6 16.45 -3.47 8.68
CA GLY A 6 15.24 -3.46 9.52
C GLY A 6 15.47 -2.78 10.86
N ASP A 7 16.58 -3.06 11.52
CA ASP A 7 16.94 -2.47 12.80
C ASP A 7 17.17 -0.95 12.68
N GLU A 8 17.82 -0.49 11.60
CA GLU A 8 18.03 0.94 11.35
C GLU A 8 16.70 1.68 11.08
N ILE A 9 15.75 1.06 10.35
CA ILE A 9 14.42 1.63 10.14
C ILE A 9 13.70 1.81 11.48
N VAL A 10 13.71 0.78 12.34
CA VAL A 10 13.09 0.84 13.67
C VAL A 10 13.71 1.99 14.48
N ARG A 11 15.04 2.03 14.57
CA ARG A 11 15.78 3.06 15.31
C ARG A 11 15.41 4.47 14.83
N LYS A 12 15.37 4.69 13.51
CA LYS A 12 15.01 6.00 12.93
C LYS A 12 13.57 6.42 13.25
N LEU A 13 12.63 5.51 13.21
CA LEU A 13 11.23 5.81 13.53
C LEU A 13 11.06 6.14 15.03
N GLU A 14 11.76 5.42 15.91
CA GLU A 14 11.78 5.72 17.33
C GLU A 14 12.37 7.11 17.64
N GLU A 15 13.47 7.49 16.97
CA GLU A 15 14.03 8.85 17.04
C GLU A 15 13.05 9.93 16.61
N MET A 16 12.17 9.62 15.66
CA MET A 16 11.09 10.52 15.21
C MET A 16 9.87 10.52 16.14
N GLY A 17 9.89 9.75 17.22
CA GLY A 17 8.77 9.60 18.15
C GLY A 17 7.62 8.74 17.62
N VAL A 18 7.84 7.97 16.55
CA VAL A 18 6.86 7.05 16.01
C VAL A 18 6.89 5.74 16.79
N LYS A 19 5.76 5.34 17.36
CA LYS A 19 5.63 4.03 18.01
C LYS A 19 5.70 2.93 16.95
N SER A 20 6.72 2.07 17.04
CA SER A 20 6.91 0.96 16.11
C SER A 20 6.43 -0.37 16.73
N ASP A 21 5.77 -1.21 15.92
CA ASP A 21 5.35 -2.57 16.28
C ASP A 21 5.58 -3.52 15.10
N PHE A 22 6.83 -3.60 14.66
CA PHE A 22 7.22 -4.41 13.51
C PHE A 22 7.32 -5.89 13.82
N ILE A 23 6.79 -6.71 12.92
CA ILE A 23 7.04 -8.16 12.92
C ILE A 23 8.50 -8.39 12.50
N LYS A 24 9.28 -9.01 13.39
CA LYS A 24 10.68 -9.36 13.11
C LYS A 24 10.75 -10.64 12.30
N ILE A 25 11.52 -10.58 11.22
CA ILE A 25 11.87 -11.72 10.37
C ILE A 25 13.30 -12.15 10.73
N PRO A 26 13.53 -13.40 11.16
CA PRO A 26 14.81 -13.81 11.72
C PRO A 26 15.95 -13.89 10.71
N GLU A 27 15.61 -14.14 9.43
CA GLU A 27 16.60 -14.34 8.36
C GLU A 27 16.46 -13.31 7.25
N GLY A 28 17.57 -12.99 6.60
CA GLY A 28 17.62 -12.05 5.48
C GLY A 28 17.77 -10.60 5.90
N VAL A 29 17.48 -9.70 4.98
CA VAL A 29 17.60 -8.25 5.15
C VAL A 29 16.37 -7.57 4.57
N SER A 30 15.84 -6.56 5.25
CA SER A 30 14.75 -5.72 4.71
C SER A 30 15.17 -5.10 3.38
N ARG A 31 14.21 -4.98 2.46
CA ARG A 31 14.45 -4.55 1.08
C ARG A 31 15.14 -3.20 1.01
N ILE A 32 16.17 -3.11 0.15
CA ILE A 32 16.79 -1.84 -0.27
C ILE A 32 16.46 -1.65 -1.75
N ASN A 33 15.93 -0.49 -2.08
CA ASN A 33 15.73 -0.06 -3.46
C ASN A 33 16.70 1.08 -3.78
N LEU A 34 17.42 0.95 -4.88
CA LEU A 34 18.36 1.96 -5.37
C LEU A 34 17.84 2.56 -6.67
N LYS A 35 17.70 3.90 -6.70
CA LYS A 35 17.36 4.65 -7.91
C LYS A 35 18.60 5.38 -8.42
N LEU A 36 19.05 5.07 -9.63
CA LEU A 36 20.20 5.70 -10.26
C LEU A 36 19.72 6.93 -11.05
N LYS A 37 19.91 8.13 -10.48
CA LYS A 37 19.51 9.40 -11.12
C LYS A 37 20.32 9.75 -12.37
N SER A 38 21.55 9.23 -12.49
CA SER A 38 22.46 9.47 -13.62
C SER A 38 22.17 8.61 -14.85
N ILE A 39 21.36 7.55 -14.70
CA ILE A 39 20.96 6.63 -15.78
C ILE A 39 19.44 6.62 -15.75
N ASP A 40 18.84 7.22 -16.77
CA ASP A 40 17.40 7.44 -16.84
C ASP A 40 16.62 6.13 -16.66
N GLY A 41 15.74 6.12 -15.66
CA GLY A 41 14.84 5.02 -15.38
C GLY A 41 15.46 3.75 -14.78
N THR A 42 16.75 3.75 -14.38
CA THR A 42 17.36 2.56 -13.80
C THR A 42 17.08 2.45 -12.31
N GLU A 43 16.39 1.37 -11.92
CA GLU A 43 16.11 1.02 -10.53
C GLU A 43 16.61 -0.40 -10.23
N ILE A 44 17.27 -0.57 -9.09
CA ILE A 44 17.67 -1.88 -8.56
C ILE A 44 16.77 -2.15 -7.34
N ASN A 45 15.84 -3.07 -7.50
CA ASN A 45 14.87 -3.41 -6.48
C ASN A 45 15.28 -4.71 -5.76
N GLY A 46 15.66 -4.61 -4.48
CA GLY A 46 15.96 -5.77 -3.65
C GLY A 46 14.71 -6.63 -3.41
N MET A 47 14.90 -7.94 -3.27
CA MET A 47 13.79 -8.90 -3.06
C MET A 47 13.21 -8.85 -1.64
N GLY A 48 14.00 -8.42 -0.65
CA GLY A 48 13.61 -8.51 0.76
C GLY A 48 13.71 -9.94 1.32
N PRO A 49 13.38 -10.13 2.62
CA PRO A 49 13.45 -11.42 3.27
C PRO A 49 12.28 -12.32 2.87
N LYS A 50 12.47 -13.64 2.96
CA LYS A 50 11.37 -14.60 2.85
C LYS A 50 10.48 -14.52 4.09
N ILE A 51 9.17 -14.34 3.89
CA ILE A 51 8.17 -14.24 4.95
C ILE A 51 7.49 -15.60 5.10
N SER A 52 7.57 -16.20 6.30
CA SER A 52 6.93 -17.48 6.58
C SER A 52 5.41 -17.33 6.81
N ALA A 53 4.67 -18.43 6.67
CA ALA A 53 3.24 -18.44 6.96
C ALA A 53 2.91 -18.04 8.40
N GLU A 54 3.78 -18.41 9.37
CA GLU A 54 3.64 -17.99 10.78
C GLU A 54 3.71 -16.48 10.93
N LYS A 55 4.62 -15.81 10.18
CA LYS A 55 4.74 -14.35 10.21
C LYS A 55 3.59 -13.64 9.52
N VAL A 56 3.00 -14.26 8.52
CA VAL A 56 1.74 -13.81 7.94
C VAL A 56 0.58 -13.94 8.95
N GLN A 57 0.53 -15.06 9.68
CA GLN A 57 -0.47 -15.26 10.72
C GLN A 57 -0.32 -14.24 11.86
N GLU A 58 0.92 -13.97 12.31
CA GLU A 58 1.21 -12.92 13.30
C GLU A 58 0.71 -11.54 12.81
N LEU A 59 0.87 -11.22 11.53
CA LEU A 59 0.31 -9.98 10.95
C LEU A 59 -1.22 -9.96 11.07
N MET A 60 -1.89 -11.05 10.72
CA MET A 60 -3.33 -11.14 10.80
C MET A 60 -3.86 -11.00 12.23
N GLU A 61 -3.17 -11.58 13.21
CA GLU A 61 -3.51 -11.44 14.64
C GLU A 61 -3.32 -10.01 15.16
N LYS A 62 -2.26 -9.30 14.69
CA LYS A 62 -2.11 -7.87 14.99
C LYS A 62 -3.25 -7.04 14.42
N LEU A 63 -3.72 -7.35 13.22
CA LEU A 63 -4.85 -6.65 12.61
C LEU A 63 -6.16 -6.86 13.39
N ASP A 64 -6.31 -7.99 14.08
CA ASP A 64 -7.49 -8.26 14.93
C ASP A 64 -7.60 -7.32 16.13
N THR A 65 -6.54 -6.64 16.51
CA THR A 65 -6.56 -5.65 17.59
C THR A 65 -7.16 -4.30 17.19
N LEU A 66 -7.34 -4.07 15.88
CA LEU A 66 -7.94 -2.85 15.36
C LEU A 66 -9.42 -2.76 15.72
N LYS A 67 -9.88 -1.54 15.98
CA LYS A 67 -11.23 -1.22 16.47
C LYS A 67 -11.93 -0.24 15.54
N GLU A 68 -13.22 -0.10 15.72
CA GLU A 68 -14.02 0.96 15.09
C GLU A 68 -13.37 2.34 15.33
N GLY A 69 -13.22 3.11 14.27
CA GLY A 69 -12.58 4.42 14.27
C GLY A 69 -11.07 4.41 14.05
N ASP A 70 -10.40 3.25 14.13
CA ASP A 70 -8.98 3.15 13.76
C ASP A 70 -8.80 3.35 12.25
N VAL A 71 -7.62 3.85 11.86
CA VAL A 71 -7.24 4.03 10.46
C VAL A 71 -6.08 3.11 10.11
N LEU A 72 -6.30 2.23 9.15
CA LEU A 72 -5.28 1.33 8.61
C LEU A 72 -4.82 1.78 7.23
N PHE A 73 -3.51 1.98 7.05
CA PHE A 73 -2.92 2.23 5.75
C PHE A 73 -2.32 0.93 5.19
N LEU A 74 -2.83 0.48 4.04
CA LEU A 74 -2.25 -0.57 3.22
C LEU A 74 -1.47 0.09 2.09
N ALA A 75 -0.13 0.11 2.22
CA ALA A 75 0.73 0.83 1.29
C ALA A 75 1.89 -0.03 0.79
N GLY A 76 2.28 0.21 -0.46
CA GLY A 76 3.41 -0.44 -1.12
C GLY A 76 3.07 -1.77 -1.80
N SER A 77 4.11 -2.44 -2.30
CA SER A 77 3.99 -3.73 -2.98
C SER A 77 3.99 -4.89 -2.00
N ILE A 78 3.27 -5.95 -2.33
CA ILE A 78 3.30 -7.22 -1.59
C ILE A 78 4.61 -7.94 -1.93
N PRO A 79 5.41 -8.39 -0.93
CA PRO A 79 6.59 -9.22 -1.18
C PRO A 79 6.24 -10.51 -1.93
N SER A 80 7.09 -10.92 -2.87
CA SER A 80 6.86 -12.14 -3.69
C SER A 80 6.76 -13.44 -2.88
N SER A 81 7.17 -13.43 -1.62
CA SER A 81 7.02 -14.55 -0.68
C SER A 81 5.67 -14.59 0.02
N MET A 82 4.80 -13.60 -0.20
CA MET A 82 3.44 -13.53 0.34
C MET A 82 2.41 -13.75 -0.78
N PRO A 83 1.18 -14.19 -0.45
CA PRO A 83 0.10 -14.29 -1.42
C PRO A 83 -0.22 -12.93 -2.07
N ASP A 84 -0.43 -12.92 -3.38
CA ASP A 84 -0.73 -11.69 -4.14
C ASP A 84 -2.07 -11.05 -3.72
N ASP A 85 -2.97 -11.84 -3.14
CA ASP A 85 -4.27 -11.41 -2.63
C ASP A 85 -4.24 -10.92 -1.17
N MET A 86 -3.05 -10.61 -0.62
CA MET A 86 -2.92 -10.26 0.80
C MET A 86 -3.76 -9.05 1.20
N TYR A 87 -3.82 -8.01 0.37
CA TYR A 87 -4.64 -6.83 0.66
C TYR A 87 -6.13 -7.17 0.69
N GLU A 88 -6.58 -8.02 -0.22
CA GLU A 88 -7.95 -8.52 -0.24
C GLU A 88 -8.28 -9.33 1.02
N LYS A 89 -7.36 -10.21 1.47
CA LYS A 89 -7.51 -10.98 2.71
C LYS A 89 -7.58 -10.08 3.95
N ILE A 90 -6.78 -9.02 3.99
CA ILE A 90 -6.83 -8.04 5.09
C ILE A 90 -8.17 -7.30 5.07
N MET A 91 -8.62 -6.83 3.90
CA MET A 91 -9.91 -6.15 3.76
C MET A 91 -11.07 -7.05 4.21
N ALA A 92 -11.09 -8.31 3.75
CA ALA A 92 -12.11 -9.28 4.14
C ALA A 92 -12.14 -9.55 5.65
N ARG A 93 -10.95 -9.62 6.30
CA ARG A 93 -10.85 -9.86 7.74
C ARG A 93 -11.37 -8.70 8.58
N LEU A 94 -11.24 -7.49 8.08
CA LEU A 94 -11.64 -6.26 8.77
C LEU A 94 -13.03 -5.74 8.34
N ASP A 95 -13.67 -6.45 7.41
CA ASP A 95 -14.98 -6.03 6.91
C ASP A 95 -16.02 -5.99 8.03
N GLY A 96 -16.85 -4.95 8.04
CA GLY A 96 -17.86 -4.72 9.08
C GLY A 96 -17.36 -4.29 10.46
N ARG A 97 -16.04 -4.14 10.67
CA ARG A 97 -15.45 -3.77 11.97
C ARG A 97 -15.33 -2.26 12.22
N GLY A 98 -15.75 -1.43 11.27
CA GLY A 98 -15.70 0.03 11.41
C GLY A 98 -14.28 0.64 11.31
N VAL A 99 -13.29 -0.13 10.86
CA VAL A 99 -11.93 0.35 10.58
C VAL A 99 -11.92 1.12 9.26
N MET A 100 -11.35 2.31 9.26
CA MET A 100 -11.14 3.10 8.03
C MET A 100 -9.89 2.63 7.30
N ILE A 101 -10.04 1.97 6.14
CA ILE A 101 -8.90 1.43 5.41
C ILE A 101 -8.56 2.33 4.23
N VAL A 102 -7.30 2.80 4.21
CA VAL A 102 -6.69 3.59 3.14
C VAL A 102 -5.77 2.67 2.33
N VAL A 103 -5.98 2.63 1.00
CA VAL A 103 -5.20 1.75 0.12
C VAL A 103 -4.38 2.59 -0.86
N ASP A 104 -3.05 2.48 -0.74
CA ASP A 104 -2.06 3.04 -1.64
C ASP A 104 -1.34 1.91 -2.38
N ALA A 105 -1.98 1.39 -3.41
CA ALA A 105 -1.54 0.23 -4.16
C ALA A 105 -1.79 0.41 -5.66
N THR A 106 -1.10 -0.39 -6.46
CA THR A 106 -1.13 -0.31 -7.92
C THR A 106 -2.04 -1.38 -8.52
N ARG A 107 -2.63 -1.08 -9.70
CA ARG A 107 -3.31 -2.04 -10.59
C ARG A 107 -4.29 -2.98 -9.88
N ASP A 108 -4.08 -4.28 -10.04
CA ASP A 108 -4.98 -5.32 -9.54
C ASP A 108 -5.14 -5.29 -8.01
N LEU A 109 -4.08 -4.94 -7.27
CA LEU A 109 -4.15 -4.81 -5.80
C LEU A 109 -5.18 -3.76 -5.37
N LEU A 110 -5.27 -2.65 -6.11
CA LEU A 110 -6.25 -1.60 -5.85
C LEU A 110 -7.65 -2.02 -6.31
N VAL A 111 -7.77 -2.59 -7.50
CA VAL A 111 -9.08 -2.97 -8.08
C VAL A 111 -9.75 -4.06 -7.26
N ASN A 112 -8.99 -5.07 -6.82
CA ASN A 112 -9.53 -6.23 -6.09
C ASN A 112 -10.10 -5.87 -4.70
N VAL A 113 -9.65 -4.76 -4.10
CA VAL A 113 -10.14 -4.33 -2.79
C VAL A 113 -11.37 -3.44 -2.85
N LEU A 114 -11.76 -2.93 -4.01
CA LEU A 114 -12.89 -1.99 -4.15
C LEU A 114 -14.22 -2.58 -3.66
N LYS A 115 -14.44 -3.87 -3.82
CA LYS A 115 -15.64 -4.60 -3.34
C LYS A 115 -15.83 -4.55 -1.81
N TYR A 116 -14.78 -4.23 -1.06
CA TYR A 116 -14.81 -4.06 0.40
C TYR A 116 -14.97 -2.59 0.83
N HIS A 117 -15.26 -1.70 -0.10
CA HIS A 117 -15.53 -0.28 0.15
C HIS A 117 -14.44 0.44 0.96
N PRO A 118 -13.16 0.45 0.51
CA PRO A 118 -12.09 1.16 1.21
C PRO A 118 -12.46 2.62 1.46
N PHE A 119 -12.05 3.14 2.62
CA PHE A 119 -12.32 4.54 2.98
C PHE A 119 -11.68 5.51 1.99
N LEU A 120 -10.45 5.23 1.56
CA LEU A 120 -9.72 6.01 0.57
C LEU A 120 -8.86 5.10 -0.29
N VAL A 121 -8.82 5.34 -1.58
CA VAL A 121 -7.80 4.79 -2.49
C VAL A 121 -6.95 5.93 -3.06
N LYS A 122 -5.62 5.69 -3.23
CA LYS A 122 -4.69 6.74 -3.68
C LYS A 122 -3.85 6.30 -4.88
N PRO A 123 -4.41 6.18 -6.07
CA PRO A 123 -3.61 6.01 -7.29
C PRO A 123 -2.95 7.33 -7.69
N ASN A 124 -1.84 7.26 -8.43
CA ASN A 124 -1.39 8.40 -9.23
C ASN A 124 -2.12 8.42 -10.59
N ASN A 125 -1.95 9.50 -11.37
CA ASN A 125 -2.61 9.64 -12.67
C ASN A 125 -2.20 8.54 -13.68
N HIS A 126 -0.97 8.05 -13.63
CA HIS A 126 -0.50 6.96 -14.49
C HIS A 126 -1.14 5.62 -14.11
N GLU A 127 -1.12 5.30 -12.81
CA GLU A 127 -1.76 4.08 -12.27
C GLU A 127 -3.26 4.06 -12.54
N LEU A 128 -3.93 5.20 -12.40
CA LEU A 128 -5.34 5.34 -12.75
C LEU A 128 -5.56 5.13 -14.25
N GLY A 129 -4.69 5.69 -15.10
CA GLY A 129 -4.71 5.49 -16.53
C GLY A 129 -4.51 4.02 -16.92
N GLU A 130 -3.58 3.31 -16.29
CA GLU A 130 -3.34 1.88 -16.50
C GLU A 130 -4.58 1.02 -16.17
N ILE A 131 -5.29 1.33 -15.08
CA ILE A 131 -6.52 0.61 -14.68
C ILE A 131 -7.61 0.71 -15.75
N PHE A 132 -7.70 1.83 -16.45
CA PHE A 132 -8.74 2.09 -17.46
C PHE A 132 -8.25 2.03 -18.92
N GLY A 133 -6.97 1.75 -19.16
CA GLY A 133 -6.39 1.66 -20.49
C GLY A 133 -6.33 3.01 -21.22
N VAL A 134 -6.11 4.12 -20.50
CA VAL A 134 -6.09 5.49 -21.03
C VAL A 134 -4.89 6.29 -20.51
N GLU A 135 -4.50 7.33 -21.22
CA GLU A 135 -3.50 8.29 -20.76
C GLU A 135 -4.20 9.50 -20.11
N LEU A 136 -3.79 9.83 -18.86
CA LEU A 136 -4.37 10.91 -18.05
C LEU A 136 -3.26 11.92 -17.67
N LYS A 137 -3.36 13.16 -18.18
CA LYS A 137 -2.32 14.18 -18.01
C LYS A 137 -2.74 15.35 -17.14
N THR A 138 -4.01 15.74 -17.18
CA THR A 138 -4.53 16.93 -16.50
C THR A 138 -5.46 16.56 -15.34
N ARG A 139 -5.69 17.52 -14.45
CA ARG A 139 -6.67 17.36 -13.37
C ARG A 139 -8.08 17.07 -13.89
N GLN A 140 -8.44 17.65 -15.05
CA GLN A 140 -9.73 17.42 -15.66
C GLN A 140 -9.88 16.01 -16.19
N ASP A 141 -8.79 15.42 -16.75
CA ASP A 141 -8.79 14.06 -17.28
C ASP A 141 -9.05 13.02 -16.19
N VAL A 142 -8.52 13.23 -14.97
CA VAL A 142 -8.61 12.23 -13.90
C VAL A 142 -9.96 12.18 -13.20
N ILE A 143 -10.73 13.29 -13.19
CA ILE A 143 -12.00 13.40 -12.47
C ILE A 143 -13.01 12.30 -12.87
N PRO A 144 -13.32 12.07 -14.16
CA PRO A 144 -14.30 11.05 -14.52
C PRO A 144 -13.84 9.62 -14.15
N TYR A 145 -12.55 9.35 -14.12
CA TYR A 145 -12.01 8.04 -13.75
C TYR A 145 -11.96 7.85 -12.22
N GLY A 146 -11.72 8.91 -11.46
CA GLY A 146 -11.91 8.90 -10.00
C GLY A 146 -13.34 8.53 -9.63
N LYS A 147 -14.34 9.12 -10.30
CA LYS A 147 -15.75 8.76 -10.11
C LYS A 147 -16.05 7.29 -10.44
N LYS A 148 -15.44 6.75 -11.50
CA LYS A 148 -15.56 5.32 -11.84
C LYS A 148 -15.00 4.41 -10.73
N LEU A 149 -13.93 4.81 -10.03
CA LEU A 149 -13.43 4.06 -8.87
C LEU A 149 -14.42 4.14 -7.68
N GLN A 150 -15.09 5.28 -7.49
CA GLN A 150 -16.15 5.39 -6.49
C GLN A 150 -17.36 4.49 -6.84
N GLU A 151 -17.78 4.47 -8.10
CA GLU A 151 -18.85 3.56 -8.58
C GLU A 151 -18.49 2.09 -8.38
N LYS A 152 -17.20 1.75 -8.42
CA LYS A 152 -16.68 0.40 -8.15
C LYS A 152 -16.54 0.08 -6.65
N GLY A 153 -16.74 1.05 -5.75
CA GLY A 153 -16.79 0.83 -4.32
C GLY A 153 -15.89 1.71 -3.45
N ALA A 154 -14.92 2.44 -3.98
CA ALA A 154 -14.13 3.37 -3.18
C ALA A 154 -15.01 4.47 -2.59
N ARG A 155 -14.90 4.75 -1.28
CA ARG A 155 -15.65 5.87 -0.66
C ARG A 155 -15.06 7.22 -1.06
N ASN A 156 -13.74 7.32 -1.06
CA ASN A 156 -12.99 8.50 -1.48
C ASN A 156 -11.84 8.08 -2.41
N VAL A 157 -11.47 8.97 -3.33
CA VAL A 157 -10.38 8.74 -4.28
C VAL A 157 -9.47 9.96 -4.30
N LEU A 158 -8.23 9.81 -3.87
CA LEU A 158 -7.19 10.82 -3.94
C LEU A 158 -6.23 10.48 -5.08
N ILE A 159 -6.22 11.28 -6.13
CA ILE A 159 -5.36 11.05 -7.29
C ILE A 159 -4.16 11.98 -7.21
N SER A 160 -2.97 11.42 -7.03
CA SER A 160 -1.72 12.20 -6.99
C SER A 160 -1.22 12.50 -8.40
N MET A 161 -0.76 13.74 -8.63
CA MET A 161 -0.36 14.25 -9.93
C MET A 161 1.04 14.92 -9.89
N ALA A 162 1.94 14.35 -9.07
CA ALA A 162 3.30 14.86 -8.88
C ALA A 162 3.33 16.38 -8.63
N GLY A 163 4.05 17.14 -9.47
CA GLY A 163 4.16 18.60 -9.36
C GLY A 163 2.86 19.38 -9.53
N GLU A 164 1.83 18.76 -10.14
CA GLU A 164 0.50 19.35 -10.32
C GLU A 164 -0.39 19.24 -9.07
N GLY A 165 0.11 18.61 -7.99
CA GLY A 165 -0.64 18.42 -6.76
C GLY A 165 -1.50 17.18 -6.76
N ALA A 166 -2.76 17.28 -6.32
CA ALA A 166 -3.68 16.13 -6.23
C ALA A 166 -5.14 16.57 -6.46
N VAL A 167 -5.98 15.58 -6.77
CA VAL A 167 -7.43 15.72 -6.91
C VAL A 167 -8.10 14.74 -5.93
N LEU A 168 -9.01 15.24 -5.09
CA LEU A 168 -9.85 14.46 -4.18
C LEU A 168 -11.30 14.52 -4.65
#